data_a8a0e1907da0e042b54af9d0e59750db
#
_entry.id   a8a0e1907da0e042b54af9d0e59750db
#
_cell.length_a   1.000
_cell.length_b   1.000
_cell.length_c   1.000
_cell.angle_alpha   90.00
_cell.angle_beta   90.00
_cell.angle_gamma   90.00
#
_symmetry.space_group_name_H-M   'P 1'
#
loop_
_entity.id
_entity.type
_entity.pdbx_description
1 polymer ?
#
loop_
_entity_poly.entity_id
_entity_poly.type
_entity_poly.pdbx_seq_one_letter_code
_entity_poly.pdbx_strand_id
1 'polypeptide(L)'
;LLCSGSPFLYYGEEIGMKGVRGSANTDANRRLAMLWGDDSSPRDPEDSTYPSSKQTNGTVESQLAQEGSLLRYYCRLISLRNRYPAIPRGTYTQVNLGSAKCGGFLVEYEGSTLCILHNISTDIPFTVDLADTDIPCRSILEVIGMGEASLEGTVLSLAPQTSLILGSAAP
;
A
#
# COMPACT_ATOMS: atom_id res chain seq x y z
N LEU A 1 -1.96 -5.07 -1.12
CA LEU A 1 -3.10 -4.67 -1.95
C LEU A 1 -2.78 -4.61 -3.45
N LEU A 2 -1.53 -4.34 -3.84
CA LEU A 2 -1.08 -4.31 -5.24
C LEU A 2 -0.51 -5.65 -5.72
N CYS A 3 -0.96 -6.77 -5.20
CA CYS A 3 -0.55 -8.12 -5.55
C CYS A 3 -1.75 -8.98 -5.90
N SER A 4 -1.52 -10.16 -6.48
CA SER A 4 -2.56 -11.17 -6.73
C SER A 4 -3.20 -11.68 -5.44
N GLY A 5 -4.28 -12.45 -5.59
CA GLY A 5 -4.99 -13.08 -4.48
C GLY A 5 -5.98 -12.16 -3.76
N SER A 6 -6.58 -12.64 -2.70
CA SER A 6 -7.58 -11.91 -1.90
C SER A 6 -6.91 -11.33 -0.67
N PRO A 7 -6.81 -10.01 -0.53
CA PRO A 7 -6.25 -9.40 0.66
C PRO A 7 -7.22 -9.56 1.83
N PHE A 8 -6.67 -9.87 3.00
CA PHE A 8 -7.38 -9.83 4.25
C PHE A 8 -6.95 -8.59 5.02
N LEU A 9 -7.90 -7.76 5.40
CA LEU A 9 -7.69 -6.61 6.27
C LEU A 9 -8.37 -6.93 7.61
N TYR A 10 -7.59 -6.95 8.68
CA TYR A 10 -8.14 -7.03 10.01
C TYR A 10 -8.56 -5.63 10.45
N TYR A 11 -9.73 -5.50 11.08
CA TYR A 11 -10.25 -4.19 11.46
C TYR A 11 -9.25 -3.42 12.33
N GLY A 12 -9.10 -2.14 12.04
CA GLY A 12 -8.17 -1.26 12.72
C GLY A 12 -6.80 -1.18 12.07
N GLU A 13 -6.40 -2.12 11.18
CA GLU A 13 -5.15 -1.99 10.42
C GLU A 13 -5.15 -0.72 9.56
N GLU A 14 -6.29 -0.40 8.97
CA GLU A 14 -6.47 0.76 8.10
C GLU A 14 -6.32 2.11 8.81
N ILE A 15 -6.48 2.13 10.13
CA ILE A 15 -6.21 3.32 10.96
C ILE A 15 -4.95 3.18 11.81
N GLY A 16 -4.22 2.08 11.67
CA GLY A 16 -3.01 1.80 12.41
C GLY A 16 -3.24 1.60 13.90
N MET A 17 -4.35 0.95 14.28
CA MET A 17 -4.61 0.60 15.68
C MET A 17 -3.48 -0.24 16.25
N LYS A 18 -3.11 0.07 17.47
CA LYS A 18 -2.06 -0.63 18.21
C LYS A 18 -2.67 -1.42 19.35
N GLY A 19 -2.07 -2.55 19.63
CA GLY A 19 -2.37 -3.37 20.78
C GLY A 19 -1.09 -4.03 21.30
N VAL A 20 -1.18 -4.69 22.42
CA VAL A 20 -0.07 -5.47 22.99
C VAL A 20 -0.55 -6.88 23.29
N ARG A 21 0.37 -7.82 23.30
CA ARG A 21 0.08 -9.14 23.85
C ARG A 21 -0.19 -8.97 25.34
N GLY A 22 -1.43 -9.26 25.77
CA GLY A 22 -1.78 -9.25 27.20
C GLY A 22 -1.00 -10.30 28.01
N SER A 23 -0.97 -10.13 29.31
CA SER A 23 -0.55 -11.19 30.22
C SER A 23 -1.54 -12.35 30.12
N ALA A 24 -1.02 -13.58 30.06
CA ALA A 24 -1.75 -14.83 30.15
C ALA A 24 -3.10 -14.90 29.38
N ASN A 25 -3.06 -15.39 28.16
CA ASN A 25 -4.21 -15.87 27.36
C ASN A 25 -5.28 -14.87 26.92
N THR A 26 -5.13 -13.58 27.11
CA THR A 26 -6.17 -12.64 26.69
C THR A 26 -5.89 -12.08 25.31
N ASP A 27 -6.69 -12.45 24.32
CA ASP A 27 -6.79 -11.74 23.05
C ASP A 27 -7.43 -10.35 23.21
N ALA A 28 -7.89 -9.99 24.38
CA ALA A 28 -8.60 -8.75 24.64
C ALA A 28 -7.84 -7.52 24.10
N ASN A 29 -6.54 -7.45 24.35
CA ASN A 29 -5.69 -6.37 23.88
C ASN A 29 -5.42 -6.38 22.34
N ARG A 30 -5.87 -7.39 21.63
CA ARG A 30 -5.82 -7.49 20.16
C ARG A 30 -7.17 -7.24 19.52
N ARG A 31 -8.22 -7.17 20.34
CA ARG A 31 -9.61 -6.95 19.91
C ARG A 31 -10.18 -5.68 20.51
N LEU A 32 -9.31 -4.66 20.65
CA LEU A 32 -9.73 -3.36 21.15
C LEU A 32 -10.84 -2.78 20.26
N ALA A 33 -11.64 -1.93 20.84
CA ALA A 33 -12.72 -1.27 20.13
C ALA A 33 -12.20 -0.42 18.97
N MET A 34 -12.90 -0.45 17.83
CA MET A 34 -12.60 0.41 16.70
C MET A 34 -12.78 1.88 17.09
N LEU A 35 -11.80 2.70 16.80
CA LEU A 35 -11.83 4.13 17.07
C LEU A 35 -12.52 4.89 15.95
N TRP A 36 -13.86 5.04 16.04
CA TRP A 36 -14.67 5.71 15.01
C TRP A 36 -14.54 7.22 15.05
N GLY A 37 -14.74 7.82 16.22
CA GLY A 37 -14.71 9.25 16.52
C GLY A 37 -14.73 9.46 18.03
N ASP A 38 -14.68 10.71 18.47
CA ASP A 38 -14.52 11.02 19.89
C ASP A 38 -15.72 10.54 20.75
N ASP A 39 -16.92 10.57 20.20
CA ASP A 39 -18.16 10.29 20.96
C ASP A 39 -18.81 8.93 20.62
N SER A 40 -18.24 8.12 19.72
CA SER A 40 -18.92 6.94 19.17
C SER A 40 -18.12 5.63 19.26
N SER A 41 -17.06 5.58 20.04
CA SER A 41 -16.25 4.37 20.17
C SER A 41 -16.99 3.32 21.00
N PRO A 42 -17.10 2.06 20.50
CA PRO A 42 -17.56 0.94 21.29
C PRO A 42 -16.67 0.74 22.52
N ARG A 43 -17.10 -0.08 23.46
CA ARG A 43 -16.30 -0.41 24.64
C ARG A 43 -15.24 -1.43 24.27
N ASP A 44 -14.04 -1.25 24.84
CA ASP A 44 -13.01 -2.28 24.82
C ASP A 44 -13.48 -3.56 25.52
N PRO A 45 -12.94 -4.73 25.16
CA PRO A 45 -13.21 -5.97 25.89
C PRO A 45 -12.91 -5.81 27.39
N GLU A 46 -13.71 -6.47 28.23
CA GLU A 46 -13.65 -6.35 29.69
C GLU A 46 -12.25 -6.64 30.27
N ASP A 47 -11.55 -7.61 29.68
CA ASP A 47 -10.20 -8.01 30.13
C ASP A 47 -9.07 -7.20 29.48
N SER A 48 -9.38 -6.12 28.76
CA SER A 48 -8.35 -5.32 28.11
C SER A 48 -7.56 -4.50 29.15
N THR A 49 -6.24 -4.50 28.98
CA THR A 49 -5.30 -3.75 29.83
C THR A 49 -4.50 -2.72 29.06
N TYR A 50 -4.73 -2.65 27.73
CA TYR A 50 -4.07 -1.67 26.86
C TYR A 50 -4.94 -0.41 26.75
N PRO A 51 -4.49 0.73 27.28
CA PRO A 51 -5.30 1.93 27.24
C PRO A 51 -5.45 2.49 25.84
N SER A 52 -6.67 2.87 25.45
CA SER A 52 -6.98 3.47 24.14
C SER A 52 -6.17 4.74 23.87
N SER A 53 -5.77 5.48 24.93
CA SER A 53 -4.90 6.65 24.81
C SER A 53 -3.51 6.38 24.21
N LYS A 54 -3.07 5.12 24.13
CA LYS A 54 -1.84 4.71 23.45
C LYS A 54 -2.03 4.41 21.95
N GLN A 55 -3.26 4.42 21.47
CA GLN A 55 -3.56 4.30 20.03
C GLN A 55 -3.37 5.68 19.40
N THR A 56 -2.20 5.91 18.83
CA THR A 56 -1.77 7.27 18.48
C THR A 56 -2.06 7.70 17.04
N ASN A 57 -2.63 6.83 16.20
CA ASN A 57 -2.84 7.15 14.78
C ASN A 57 -4.16 7.91 14.51
N GLY A 58 -4.94 8.17 15.55
CA GLY A 58 -6.21 8.87 15.41
C GLY A 58 -7.40 7.95 15.10
N THR A 59 -8.58 8.56 15.09
CA THR A 59 -9.85 7.90 14.82
C THR A 59 -10.12 7.79 13.31
N VAL A 60 -11.11 7.01 12.92
CA VAL A 60 -11.60 6.98 11.53
C VAL A 60 -11.96 8.39 11.05
N GLU A 61 -12.72 9.13 11.86
CA GLU A 61 -13.16 10.49 11.54
C GLU A 61 -11.97 11.43 11.32
N SER A 62 -11.01 11.45 12.24
CA SER A 62 -9.82 12.30 12.12
C SER A 62 -8.97 11.95 10.92
N GLN A 63 -8.79 10.66 10.62
CA GLN A 63 -8.01 10.21 9.48
C GLN A 63 -8.72 10.44 8.14
N LEU A 64 -10.05 10.37 8.09
CA LEU A 64 -10.80 10.77 6.89
C LEU A 64 -10.64 12.24 6.58
N ALA A 65 -10.53 13.09 7.60
CA ALA A 65 -10.31 14.53 7.43
C ALA A 65 -8.87 14.88 7.03
N GLN A 66 -7.89 14.01 7.31
CA GLN A 66 -6.48 14.26 7.08
C GLN A 66 -6.02 13.66 5.74
N GLU A 67 -5.61 14.52 4.80
CA GLU A 67 -4.94 14.10 3.58
C GLU A 67 -3.60 13.41 3.92
N GLY A 68 -3.31 12.30 3.25
CA GLY A 68 -2.09 11.51 3.53
C GLY A 68 -2.18 10.59 4.76
N SER A 69 -3.33 10.50 5.42
CA SER A 69 -3.54 9.53 6.50
C SER A 69 -3.44 8.09 6.01
N LEU A 70 -3.17 7.17 6.94
CA LEU A 70 -3.12 5.74 6.65
C LEU A 70 -4.45 5.23 6.08
N LEU A 71 -5.58 5.65 6.64
CA LEU A 71 -6.90 5.27 6.15
C LEU A 71 -7.12 5.69 4.69
N ARG A 72 -6.79 6.93 4.34
CA ARG A 72 -6.90 7.39 2.96
C ARG A 72 -5.96 6.66 2.01
N TYR A 73 -4.77 6.30 2.49
CA TYR A 73 -3.84 5.45 1.74
C TYR A 73 -4.43 4.07 1.44
N TYR A 74 -5.04 3.40 2.44
CA TYR A 74 -5.77 2.14 2.24
C TYR A 74 -6.92 2.30 1.25
N CYS A 75 -7.75 3.32 1.41
CA CYS A 75 -8.86 3.60 0.49
C CYS A 75 -8.36 3.78 -0.95
N ARG A 76 -7.25 4.51 -1.14
CA ARG A 76 -6.63 4.70 -2.47
C ARG A 76 -6.15 3.36 -3.05
N LEU A 77 -5.45 2.54 -2.29
CA LEU A 77 -4.97 1.23 -2.77
C LEU A 77 -6.11 0.28 -3.16
N ILE A 78 -7.19 0.27 -2.37
CA ILE A 78 -8.40 -0.52 -2.68
C ILE A 78 -9.05 0.01 -3.97
N SER A 79 -9.15 1.32 -4.13
CA SER A 79 -9.68 1.94 -5.35
C SER A 79 -8.85 1.58 -6.58
N LEU A 80 -7.51 1.61 -6.49
CA LEU A 80 -6.61 1.21 -7.58
C LEU A 80 -6.77 -0.26 -7.92
N ARG A 81 -6.84 -1.13 -6.92
CA ARG A 81 -7.06 -2.56 -7.12
C ARG A 81 -8.38 -2.84 -7.86
N ASN A 82 -9.43 -2.08 -7.59
CA ASN A 82 -10.72 -2.20 -8.29
C ASN A 82 -10.66 -1.59 -9.69
N ARG A 83 -9.90 -0.51 -9.89
CA ARG A 83 -9.74 0.16 -11.19
C ARG A 83 -8.94 -0.68 -12.18
N TYR A 84 -7.95 -1.41 -11.71
CA TYR A 84 -7.07 -2.24 -12.53
C TYR A 84 -7.33 -3.73 -12.31
N PRO A 85 -8.26 -4.37 -13.06
CA PRO A 85 -8.57 -5.80 -12.89
C PRO A 85 -7.37 -6.73 -13.06
N ALA A 86 -6.32 -6.28 -13.75
CA ALA A 86 -5.06 -6.98 -13.85
C ALA A 86 -4.45 -7.28 -12.45
N ILE A 87 -4.58 -6.36 -11.50
CA ILE A 87 -4.00 -6.54 -10.16
C ILE A 87 -4.55 -7.78 -9.44
N PRO A 88 -5.89 -7.97 -9.27
CA PRO A 88 -6.41 -9.16 -8.62
C PRO A 88 -6.39 -10.43 -9.48
N ARG A 89 -6.36 -10.33 -10.80
CA ARG A 89 -6.67 -11.45 -11.73
C ARG A 89 -5.54 -11.81 -12.67
N GLY A 90 -4.54 -10.94 -12.84
CA GLY A 90 -3.47 -11.10 -13.82
C GLY A 90 -2.45 -12.17 -13.45
N THR A 91 -1.66 -12.55 -14.44
CA THR A 91 -0.48 -13.40 -14.29
C THR A 91 0.72 -12.53 -13.93
N TYR A 92 1.41 -12.89 -12.86
CA TYR A 92 2.52 -12.13 -12.31
C TYR A 92 3.86 -12.72 -12.70
N THR A 93 4.74 -11.90 -13.28
CA THR A 93 6.15 -12.22 -13.54
C THR A 93 7.03 -11.25 -12.78
N GLN A 94 7.99 -11.77 -12.03
CA GLN A 94 8.90 -10.93 -11.24
C GLN A 94 9.79 -10.08 -12.14
N VAL A 95 9.92 -8.79 -11.80
CA VAL A 95 10.89 -7.86 -12.40
C VAL A 95 12.10 -7.76 -11.49
N ASN A 96 13.28 -8.09 -12.03
CA ASN A 96 14.55 -7.92 -11.34
C ASN A 96 15.27 -6.69 -11.91
N LEU A 97 15.47 -5.68 -11.07
CA LEU A 97 16.16 -4.44 -11.43
C LEU A 97 17.59 -4.36 -10.87
N GLY A 98 18.16 -5.48 -10.41
CA GLY A 98 19.49 -5.52 -9.81
C GLY A 98 19.58 -4.80 -8.45
N SER A 99 18.46 -4.50 -7.82
CA SER A 99 18.39 -3.78 -6.55
C SER A 99 17.73 -4.65 -5.48
N ALA A 100 18.30 -4.62 -4.27
CA ALA A 100 17.69 -5.27 -3.10
C ALA A 100 16.52 -4.45 -2.52
N LYS A 101 16.34 -3.20 -2.94
CA LYS A 101 15.35 -2.26 -2.40
C LYS A 101 14.31 -1.80 -3.42
N CYS A 102 14.55 -2.06 -4.71
CA CYS A 102 13.63 -1.72 -5.77
C CYS A 102 13.37 -2.93 -6.67
N GLY A 103 12.13 -3.22 -6.93
CA GLY A 103 11.68 -4.31 -7.80
C GLY A 103 10.16 -4.37 -7.85
N GLY A 104 9.64 -5.39 -8.49
CA GLY A 104 8.19 -5.55 -8.61
C GLY A 104 7.80 -6.64 -9.59
N PHE A 105 6.72 -6.40 -10.34
CA PHE A 105 6.10 -7.41 -11.18
C PHE A 105 5.59 -6.81 -12.49
N LEU A 106 5.75 -7.56 -13.58
CA LEU A 106 4.85 -7.45 -14.73
C LEU A 106 3.57 -8.21 -14.44
N VAL A 107 2.46 -7.64 -14.82
CA VAL A 107 1.12 -8.21 -14.59
C VAL A 107 0.36 -8.20 -15.91
N GLU A 108 0.06 -9.37 -16.42
CA GLU A 108 -0.63 -9.56 -17.69
C GLU A 108 -2.08 -10.00 -17.45
N TYR A 109 -3.02 -9.33 -18.10
CA TYR A 109 -4.44 -9.64 -18.03
C TYR A 109 -5.17 -9.16 -19.28
N GLU A 110 -5.88 -10.08 -19.96
CA GLU A 110 -6.72 -9.79 -21.14
C GLU A 110 -6.01 -8.93 -22.21
N GLY A 111 -4.75 -9.25 -22.48
CA GLY A 111 -3.93 -8.57 -23.50
C GLY A 111 -3.36 -7.21 -23.06
N SER A 112 -3.62 -6.79 -21.83
CA SER A 112 -2.98 -5.61 -21.25
C SER A 112 -1.84 -5.99 -20.33
N THR A 113 -0.80 -5.15 -20.26
CA THR A 113 0.34 -5.32 -19.37
C THR A 113 0.51 -4.10 -18.48
N LEU A 114 0.59 -4.35 -17.17
CA LEU A 114 1.01 -3.38 -16.18
C LEU A 114 2.39 -3.77 -15.64
N CYS A 115 3.17 -2.78 -15.24
CA CYS A 115 4.35 -3.00 -14.41
C CYS A 115 4.14 -2.29 -13.06
N ILE A 116 4.19 -3.06 -11.98
CA ILE A 116 4.07 -2.53 -10.61
C ILE A 116 5.46 -2.58 -9.99
N LEU A 117 6.02 -1.42 -9.67
CA LEU A 117 7.34 -1.29 -9.05
C LEU A 117 7.23 -0.66 -7.67
N HIS A 118 8.12 -1.08 -6.79
CA HIS A 118 8.22 -0.59 -5.42
C HIS A 118 9.65 -0.23 -5.09
N ASN A 119 9.91 1.00 -4.64
CA ASN A 119 11.13 1.36 -3.95
C ASN A 119 10.84 1.38 -2.45
N ILE A 120 11.31 0.35 -1.74
CA ILE A 120 11.14 0.20 -0.29
C ILE A 120 12.29 0.81 0.51
N SER A 121 13.26 1.46 -0.13
CA SER A 121 14.28 2.23 0.58
C SER A 121 13.63 3.38 1.35
N THR A 122 14.19 3.71 2.49
CA THR A 122 13.74 4.86 3.31
C THR A 122 14.38 6.18 2.86
N ASP A 123 15.48 6.13 2.15
CA ASP A 123 16.36 7.27 1.90
C ASP A 123 17.02 7.29 0.51
N ILE A 124 17.07 6.16 -0.21
CA ILE A 124 17.79 6.05 -1.48
C ILE A 124 16.79 6.06 -2.65
N PRO A 125 16.83 7.05 -3.53
CA PRO A 125 16.10 7.02 -4.77
C PRO A 125 16.65 5.93 -5.70
N PHE A 126 15.83 5.44 -6.60
CA PHE A 126 16.20 4.45 -7.60
C PHE A 126 16.00 5.01 -9.01
N THR A 127 16.99 4.79 -9.86
CA THR A 127 16.92 5.19 -11.27
C THR A 127 17.30 4.02 -12.15
N VAL A 128 16.56 3.81 -13.23
CA VAL A 128 16.81 2.75 -14.22
C VAL A 128 16.41 3.22 -15.61
N ASP A 129 17.22 2.87 -16.62
CA ASP A 129 16.79 2.99 -18.01
C ASP A 129 15.92 1.77 -18.37
N LEU A 130 14.67 2.00 -18.66
CA LEU A 130 13.74 0.95 -19.08
C LEU A 130 14.11 0.33 -20.44
N ALA A 131 14.97 0.99 -21.23
CA ALA A 131 15.48 0.42 -22.47
C ALA A 131 16.42 -0.77 -22.20
N ASP A 132 17.07 -0.81 -21.04
CA ASP A 132 17.95 -1.90 -20.63
C ASP A 132 17.19 -3.02 -19.88
N THR A 133 15.86 -3.01 -19.91
CA THR A 133 15.00 -3.97 -19.19
C THR A 133 13.99 -4.61 -20.12
N ASP A 134 13.43 -5.73 -19.70
CA ASP A 134 12.31 -6.38 -20.39
C ASP A 134 10.93 -5.77 -20.04
N ILE A 135 10.89 -4.60 -19.43
CA ILE A 135 9.64 -3.91 -19.09
C ILE A 135 9.07 -3.24 -20.34
N PRO A 136 7.90 -3.64 -20.84
CA PRO A 136 7.31 -3.04 -22.04
C PRO A 136 6.55 -1.76 -21.78
N CYS A 137 6.30 -1.44 -20.51
CA CYS A 137 5.49 -0.30 -20.07
C CYS A 137 6.28 1.02 -20.17
N ARG A 138 5.66 2.08 -20.70
CA ARG A 138 6.31 3.38 -20.95
C ARG A 138 5.50 4.58 -20.49
N SER A 139 4.42 4.35 -19.74
CA SER A 139 3.58 5.44 -19.21
C SER A 139 3.34 5.25 -17.71
N ILE A 140 3.58 6.29 -16.92
CA ILE A 140 3.20 6.30 -15.52
C ILE A 140 1.69 6.48 -15.43
N LEU A 141 1.00 5.49 -14.87
CA LEU A 141 -0.45 5.53 -14.64
C LEU A 141 -0.76 6.04 -13.23
N GLU A 142 -0.01 5.57 -12.24
CA GLU A 142 -0.24 5.92 -10.83
C GLU A 142 1.10 5.98 -10.08
N VAL A 143 1.23 6.98 -9.20
CA VAL A 143 2.32 7.09 -8.22
C VAL A 143 1.71 7.01 -6.83
N ILE A 144 2.25 6.15 -5.96
CA ILE A 144 1.67 5.79 -4.67
C ILE A 144 2.77 5.82 -3.61
N GLY A 145 2.51 6.46 -2.49
CA GLY A 145 3.46 6.57 -1.37
C GLY A 145 3.81 8.00 -1.04
N MET A 146 4.97 8.20 -0.44
CA MET A 146 5.40 9.49 0.10
C MET A 146 6.21 10.33 -0.88
N GLY A 147 6.77 9.70 -1.92
CA GLY A 147 7.65 10.34 -2.88
C GLY A 147 7.02 10.47 -4.27
N GLU A 148 7.85 10.92 -5.19
CA GLU A 148 7.50 11.17 -6.59
C GLU A 148 8.15 10.11 -7.50
N ALA A 149 7.63 10.00 -8.70
CA ALA A 149 8.23 9.23 -9.78
C ALA A 149 8.19 10.05 -11.06
N SER A 150 9.23 9.94 -11.87
CA SER A 150 9.29 10.56 -13.20
C SER A 150 9.80 9.58 -14.24
N LEU A 151 9.36 9.78 -15.47
CA LEU A 151 9.83 9.04 -16.63
C LEU A 151 10.21 10.05 -17.72
N GLU A 152 11.50 10.20 -17.96
CA GLU A 152 12.07 11.08 -18.98
C GLU A 152 12.67 10.23 -20.11
N GLY A 153 11.98 10.21 -21.25
CA GLY A 153 12.29 9.25 -22.31
C GLY A 153 12.09 7.82 -21.82
N THR A 154 13.18 7.08 -21.65
CA THR A 154 13.18 5.71 -21.10
C THR A 154 13.72 5.65 -19.66
N VAL A 155 14.24 6.76 -19.13
CA VAL A 155 14.83 6.80 -17.78
C VAL A 155 13.74 7.01 -16.74
N LEU A 156 13.53 6.00 -15.92
CA LEU A 156 12.60 6.01 -14.79
C LEU A 156 13.35 6.38 -13.52
N SER A 157 12.83 7.37 -12.79
CA SER A 157 13.29 7.72 -11.44
C SER A 157 12.15 7.50 -10.44
N LEU A 158 12.48 6.88 -9.30
CA LEU A 158 11.53 6.49 -8.27
C LEU A 158 12.07 6.88 -6.90
N ALA A 159 11.42 7.84 -6.24
CA ALA A 159 11.79 8.28 -4.91
C ALA A 159 11.71 7.17 -3.86
N PRO A 160 12.34 7.33 -2.67
CA PRO A 160 12.18 6.40 -1.57
C PRO A 160 10.71 6.23 -1.15
N GLN A 161 10.35 5.07 -0.57
CA GLN A 161 9.02 4.75 -0.05
C GLN A 161 7.88 5.01 -1.05
N THR A 162 8.17 4.77 -2.33
CA THR A 162 7.24 5.04 -3.43
C THR A 162 7.01 3.78 -4.24
N SER A 163 5.77 3.59 -4.63
CA SER A 163 5.35 2.57 -5.59
C SER A 163 4.76 3.24 -6.81
N LEU A 164 4.82 2.58 -7.94
CA LEU A 164 4.19 3.07 -9.15
C LEU A 164 3.54 1.95 -9.95
N ILE A 165 2.59 2.32 -10.76
CA ILE A 165 2.00 1.48 -11.80
C ILE A 165 2.34 2.11 -13.14
N LEU A 166 3.06 1.37 -13.97
CA LEU A 166 3.27 1.70 -15.37
C LEU A 166 2.31 0.89 -16.22
N GLY A 167 1.87 1.49 -17.32
CA GLY A 167 1.12 0.81 -18.39
C GLY A 167 1.87 0.82 -19.71
N SER A 168 1.47 -0.05 -20.62
CA SER A 168 1.80 0.12 -22.03
C SER A 168 1.24 1.46 -22.49
N ALA A 169 1.96 2.19 -23.33
CA ALA A 169 1.38 3.33 -24.02
C ALA A 169 0.08 2.87 -24.71
N ALA A 170 -0.99 3.62 -24.55
CA ALA A 170 -2.18 3.37 -25.36
C ALA A 170 -1.76 3.40 -26.84
N PRO A 171 -2.23 2.46 -27.66
CA PRO A 171 -1.92 2.44 -29.06
C PRO A 171 -2.35 3.72 -29.77
#